data_e8a5899aaa2b04f24772ba8bdac50c37
#
_entry.id   e8a5899aaa2b04f24772ba8bdac50c37
#
_cell.length_a   1.000
_cell.length_b   1.000
_cell.length_c   1.000
_cell.angle_alpha   90.00
_cell.angle_beta   90.00
_cell.angle_gamma   90.00
#
_symmetry.space_group_name_H-M   'P 1'
#
loop_
_entity.id
_entity.type
_entity.pdbx_description
1 polymer ?
#
loop_
_entity_poly.entity_id
_entity_poly.type
_entity_poly.pdbx_seq_one_letter_code
_entity_poly.pdbx_strand_id
1 'polypeptide(L)'
;MRRSASGQDAGKETLMPQVAFFEKKFVPLSEAKVGVMTHALNYGTACFEGIRGNWNAKDGQMYLFRLKEHYERLHKSCRILKINLAFDVEKLCQITVDLVKKNGYREDIYVRPLAYKSSQIVGVRLHNLEDDFFIFVTPFGPYLDAEKGAKCGVSSWRRVDDTSIPPRGKVTGIYVNSALAKTEAHENGFDEAIMLSHDGHVSEGSGENIFIIMDGKLVTPASCDNILKGITRDSVIKLAKNELGIDTVERSIDRSELYIADECFMTGTAANVTPVVEVDHRPVGEGKVGPITRKLLDLYSDVVRGKNRKYMEWCTPAYRSKKGA
;
A
#
# COMPACT_ATOMS: atom_id res chain seq x y z
N MET A 1 40.36 41.46 -3.71
CA MET A 1 39.09 41.79 -3.07
C MET A 1 38.50 40.52 -2.45
N ARG A 2 38.58 40.41 -1.13
CA ARG A 2 38.03 39.31 -0.38
C ARG A 2 36.52 39.55 -0.17
N ARG A 3 35.66 38.61 -0.55
CA ARG A 3 34.25 38.60 -0.15
C ARG A 3 34.08 37.60 1.00
N SER A 4 33.61 38.12 2.11
CA SER A 4 33.29 37.47 3.33
C SER A 4 32.12 36.48 3.12
N ALA A 5 32.31 35.24 3.53
CA ALA A 5 31.25 34.27 3.70
C ALA A 5 30.57 34.53 5.05
N SER A 6 29.34 35.03 5.03
CA SER A 6 28.47 35.07 6.21
C SER A 6 27.92 33.64 6.42
N GLY A 7 28.34 32.99 7.49
CA GLY A 7 27.78 31.73 7.96
C GLY A 7 26.34 31.93 8.40
N GLN A 8 25.43 31.20 7.80
CA GLN A 8 24.12 30.92 8.39
C GLN A 8 24.25 29.54 9.05
N ASP A 9 24.33 29.57 10.37
CA ASP A 9 24.22 28.41 11.23
C ASP A 9 22.74 27.98 11.21
N ALA A 10 22.37 27.14 10.25
CA ALA A 10 21.08 26.48 10.23
C ALA A 10 21.10 25.43 11.33
N GLY A 11 20.35 25.72 12.40
CA GLY A 11 20.21 24.85 13.55
C GLY A 11 19.99 23.39 13.11
N LYS A 12 20.93 22.52 13.46
CA LYS A 12 20.79 21.08 13.36
C LYS A 12 19.63 20.68 14.28
N GLU A 13 18.42 20.57 13.73
CA GLU A 13 17.40 19.74 14.35
C GLU A 13 18.04 18.36 14.57
N THR A 14 18.21 18.00 15.81
CA THR A 14 18.72 16.69 16.20
C THR A 14 17.64 15.69 15.83
N LEU A 15 17.68 15.16 14.60
CA LEU A 15 16.81 14.08 14.14
C LEU A 15 16.96 12.93 15.14
N MET A 16 15.89 12.61 15.86
CA MET A 16 15.90 11.44 16.72
C MET A 16 16.30 10.22 15.89
N PRO A 17 17.19 9.35 16.41
CA PRO A 17 17.63 8.18 15.66
C PRO A 17 16.41 7.32 15.29
N GLN A 18 16.25 7.01 14.01
CA GLN A 18 15.17 6.15 13.53
C GLN A 18 15.27 4.77 14.17
N VAL A 19 14.13 4.27 14.65
CA VAL A 19 14.02 2.98 15.34
C VAL A 19 13.28 1.99 14.46
N ALA A 20 13.75 0.74 14.42
CA ALA A 20 13.06 -0.41 13.85
C ALA A 20 12.72 -1.42 14.95
N PHE A 21 11.77 -2.31 14.68
CA PHE A 21 11.59 -3.56 15.43
C PHE A 21 12.26 -4.67 14.64
N PHE A 22 13.28 -5.30 15.21
CA PHE A 22 14.10 -6.31 14.56
C PHE A 22 14.58 -7.32 15.61
N GLU A 23 14.63 -8.60 15.29
CA GLU A 23 15.00 -9.67 16.23
C GLU A 23 14.27 -9.55 17.59
N LYS A 24 12.94 -9.34 17.52
CA LYS A 24 12.00 -9.24 18.67
C LYS A 24 12.27 -8.06 19.64
N LYS A 25 13.07 -7.08 19.26
CA LYS A 25 13.39 -5.87 20.06
C LYS A 25 13.39 -4.60 19.23
N PHE A 26 13.30 -3.45 19.89
CA PHE A 26 13.49 -2.16 19.24
C PHE A 26 14.99 -1.85 19.17
N VAL A 27 15.47 -1.55 17.97
CA VAL A 27 16.89 -1.24 17.69
C VAL A 27 16.99 0.03 16.83
N PRO A 28 18.13 0.72 16.79
CA PRO A 28 18.39 1.74 15.78
C PRO A 28 18.21 1.13 14.38
N LEU A 29 17.55 1.86 13.47
CA LEU A 29 17.31 1.37 12.10
C LEU A 29 18.62 0.97 11.38
N SER A 30 19.72 1.66 11.68
CA SER A 30 21.05 1.36 11.13
C SER A 30 21.61 0.00 11.53
N GLU A 31 21.10 -0.58 12.62
CA GLU A 31 21.49 -1.92 13.13
C GLU A 31 20.59 -3.04 12.61
N ALA A 32 19.41 -2.72 12.08
CA ALA A 32 18.47 -3.69 11.51
C ALA A 32 18.98 -4.18 10.15
N LYS A 33 19.81 -5.22 10.14
CA LYS A 33 20.48 -5.76 8.94
C LYS A 33 20.26 -7.27 8.82
N VAL A 34 20.04 -7.72 7.59
CA VAL A 34 19.98 -9.15 7.26
C VAL A 34 21.27 -9.62 6.57
N GLY A 35 21.67 -10.86 6.82
CA GLY A 35 22.87 -11.42 6.20
C GLY A 35 22.68 -11.70 4.71
N VAL A 36 23.77 -11.68 3.94
CA VAL A 36 23.75 -11.91 2.48
C VAL A 36 23.25 -13.31 2.10
N MET A 37 23.37 -14.29 3.00
CA MET A 37 22.89 -15.65 2.80
C MET A 37 21.44 -15.85 3.21
N THR A 38 20.74 -14.80 3.69
CA THR A 38 19.33 -14.89 4.10
C THR A 38 18.49 -15.47 2.97
N HIS A 39 17.76 -16.55 3.23
CA HIS A 39 16.97 -17.27 2.24
C HIS A 39 15.97 -16.34 1.52
N ALA A 40 15.28 -15.47 2.25
CA ALA A 40 14.34 -14.52 1.68
C ALA A 40 15.01 -13.50 0.74
N LEU A 41 16.24 -13.06 1.01
CA LEU A 41 16.99 -12.18 0.14
C LEU A 41 17.33 -12.85 -1.20
N ASN A 42 17.67 -14.14 -1.17
CA ASN A 42 18.07 -14.88 -2.36
C ASN A 42 16.90 -15.42 -3.19
N TYR A 43 15.74 -15.68 -2.56
CA TYR A 43 14.62 -16.39 -3.21
C TYR A 43 13.28 -15.66 -3.13
N GLY A 44 13.23 -14.44 -2.56
CA GLY A 44 11.97 -13.68 -2.44
C GLY A 44 10.93 -14.31 -1.51
N THR A 45 11.37 -15.19 -0.58
CA THR A 45 10.51 -15.95 0.33
C THR A 45 10.14 -15.16 1.59
N ALA A 46 9.47 -14.03 1.37
CA ALA A 46 8.97 -13.16 2.43
C ALA A 46 7.56 -12.64 2.09
N CYS A 47 6.83 -12.25 3.12
CA CYS A 47 5.55 -11.57 3.03
C CYS A 47 5.64 -10.23 3.75
N PHE A 48 4.98 -9.19 3.20
CA PHE A 48 5.01 -7.87 3.83
C PHE A 48 3.65 -7.21 3.84
N GLU A 49 3.54 -6.15 4.62
CA GLU A 49 2.43 -5.24 4.56
C GLU A 49 2.91 -3.80 4.31
N GLY A 50 1.99 -2.98 3.81
CA GLY A 50 2.14 -1.55 3.76
C GLY A 50 0.99 -0.93 4.52
N ILE A 51 1.30 -0.21 5.60
CA ILE A 51 0.30 0.40 6.47
C ILE A 51 0.55 1.91 6.47
N ARG A 52 -0.48 2.69 6.16
CA ARG A 52 -0.38 4.15 6.20
C ARG A 52 -0.69 4.67 7.58
N GLY A 53 0.19 5.55 8.09
CA GLY A 53 -0.13 6.44 9.19
C GLY A 53 -0.43 7.82 8.63
N ASN A 54 -1.60 8.35 8.96
CA ASN A 54 -2.07 9.64 8.46
C ASN A 54 -2.03 10.65 9.60
N TRP A 55 -1.25 11.71 9.43
CA TRP A 55 -1.11 12.75 10.42
C TRP A 55 -2.32 13.70 10.40
N ASN A 56 -2.94 13.88 11.54
CA ASN A 56 -3.96 14.91 11.76
C ASN A 56 -3.38 15.99 12.67
N ALA A 57 -2.95 17.10 12.08
CA ALA A 57 -2.33 18.20 12.81
C ALA A 57 -3.28 18.87 13.84
N LYS A 58 -4.59 18.91 13.53
CA LYS A 58 -5.61 19.50 14.43
C LYS A 58 -5.73 18.71 15.73
N ASP A 59 -5.71 17.39 15.63
CA ASP A 59 -5.83 16.49 16.78
C ASP A 59 -4.47 16.20 17.43
N GLY A 60 -3.35 16.55 16.75
CA GLY A 60 -2.00 16.17 17.14
C GLY A 60 -1.84 14.65 17.18
N GLN A 61 -2.50 13.94 16.27
CA GLN A 61 -2.64 12.49 16.29
C GLN A 61 -2.19 11.85 14.99
N MET A 62 -1.53 10.70 15.10
CA MET A 62 -1.24 9.78 14.00
C MET A 62 -2.28 8.68 14.01
N TYR A 63 -3.02 8.54 12.92
CA TYR A 63 -4.00 7.47 12.73
C TYR A 63 -3.44 6.40 11.80
N LEU A 64 -3.22 5.18 12.33
CA LEU A 64 -2.87 3.99 11.54
C LEU A 64 -4.16 3.39 10.99
N PHE A 65 -4.28 3.39 9.66
CA PHE A 65 -5.52 3.00 9.00
C PHE A 65 -5.64 1.48 8.91
N ARG A 66 -6.72 0.93 9.45
CA ARG A 66 -7.10 -0.50 9.43
C ARG A 66 -5.95 -1.45 9.82
N LEU A 67 -5.25 -1.06 10.89
CA LEU A 67 -4.04 -1.75 11.36
C LEU A 67 -4.25 -3.24 11.60
N LYS A 68 -5.38 -3.62 12.20
CA LYS A 68 -5.73 -5.01 12.52
C LYS A 68 -5.85 -5.85 11.25
N GLU A 69 -6.60 -5.39 10.27
CA GLU A 69 -6.86 -6.12 9.02
C GLU A 69 -5.60 -6.28 8.17
N HIS A 70 -4.65 -5.35 8.25
CA HIS A 70 -3.33 -5.52 7.64
C HIS A 70 -2.60 -6.70 8.28
N TYR A 71 -2.60 -6.85 9.59
CA TYR A 71 -1.96 -7.97 10.24
C TYR A 71 -2.71 -9.30 10.05
N GLU A 72 -4.03 -9.29 10.00
CA GLU A 72 -4.81 -10.47 9.61
C GLU A 72 -4.43 -10.94 8.19
N ARG A 73 -4.22 -10.00 7.24
CA ARG A 73 -3.77 -10.34 5.89
C ARG A 73 -2.33 -10.81 5.88
N LEU A 74 -1.43 -10.23 6.67
CA LEU A 74 -0.05 -10.71 6.82
C LEU A 74 -0.03 -12.17 7.28
N HIS A 75 -0.81 -12.53 8.29
CA HIS A 75 -0.93 -13.92 8.75
C HIS A 75 -1.43 -14.86 7.65
N LYS A 76 -2.40 -14.43 6.83
CA LYS A 76 -2.87 -15.21 5.67
C LYS A 76 -1.76 -15.39 4.63
N SER A 77 -1.00 -14.35 4.34
CA SER A 77 0.15 -14.41 3.44
C SER A 77 1.24 -15.33 3.96
N CYS A 78 1.56 -15.26 5.26
CA CYS A 78 2.54 -16.11 5.92
C CYS A 78 2.17 -17.60 5.82
N ARG A 79 0.87 -17.94 5.96
CA ARG A 79 0.41 -19.33 5.79
C ARG A 79 0.69 -19.90 4.41
N ILE A 80 0.58 -19.07 3.35
CA ILE A 80 0.89 -19.49 1.98
C ILE A 80 2.37 -19.88 1.85
N LEU A 81 3.29 -19.10 2.43
CA LEU A 81 4.73 -19.38 2.38
C LEU A 81 5.25 -20.24 3.54
N LYS A 82 4.35 -20.83 4.34
CA LYS A 82 4.73 -21.61 5.54
C LYS A 82 5.65 -20.84 6.49
N ILE A 83 5.45 -19.54 6.62
CA ILE A 83 6.12 -18.69 7.60
C ILE A 83 5.35 -18.76 8.92
N ASN A 84 6.03 -19.14 9.98
CA ASN A 84 5.49 -19.14 11.33
C ASN A 84 5.74 -17.77 11.98
N LEU A 85 4.76 -16.88 11.92
CA LEU A 85 4.85 -15.56 12.54
C LEU A 85 4.60 -15.67 14.05
N ALA A 86 5.61 -15.36 14.84
CA ALA A 86 5.66 -15.61 16.29
C ALA A 86 4.71 -14.75 17.14
N PHE A 87 4.06 -13.73 16.53
CA PHE A 87 3.20 -12.78 17.22
C PHE A 87 1.77 -12.87 16.66
N ASP A 88 0.78 -12.80 17.54
CA ASP A 88 -0.62 -12.64 17.14
C ASP A 88 -0.91 -11.21 16.62
N VAL A 89 -2.12 -11.00 16.10
CA VAL A 89 -2.53 -9.73 15.50
C VAL A 89 -2.50 -8.59 16.51
N GLU A 90 -2.98 -8.82 17.72
CA GLU A 90 -3.04 -7.83 18.79
C GLU A 90 -1.64 -7.38 19.21
N LYS A 91 -0.72 -8.33 19.36
CA LYS A 91 0.69 -8.03 19.69
C LYS A 91 1.38 -7.25 18.60
N LEU A 92 1.16 -7.61 17.33
CA LEU A 92 1.71 -6.86 16.18
C LEU A 92 1.17 -5.44 16.11
N CYS A 93 -0.12 -5.23 16.37
CA CYS A 93 -0.71 -3.90 16.48
C CYS A 93 -0.03 -3.07 17.58
N GLN A 94 0.16 -3.66 18.76
CA GLN A 94 0.81 -2.98 19.89
C GLN A 94 2.26 -2.61 19.56
N ILE A 95 3.05 -3.55 19.01
CA ILE A 95 4.45 -3.32 18.59
C ILE A 95 4.51 -2.15 17.59
N THR A 96 3.59 -2.11 16.62
CA THR A 96 3.53 -1.04 15.62
C THR A 96 3.24 0.31 16.22
N VAL A 97 2.24 0.39 17.10
CA VAL A 97 1.91 1.63 17.82
C VAL A 97 3.10 2.11 18.64
N ASP A 98 3.79 1.21 19.35
CA ASP A 98 4.95 1.58 20.15
C ASP A 98 6.14 2.01 19.29
N LEU A 99 6.34 1.38 18.13
CA LEU A 99 7.36 1.78 17.16
C LEU A 99 7.10 3.17 16.60
N VAL A 100 5.85 3.48 16.22
CA VAL A 100 5.45 4.82 15.73
C VAL A 100 5.68 5.87 16.80
N LYS A 101 5.34 5.58 18.08
CA LYS A 101 5.61 6.48 19.21
C LYS A 101 7.11 6.76 19.39
N LYS A 102 7.94 5.72 19.27
CA LYS A 102 9.40 5.85 19.43
C LYS A 102 10.03 6.71 18.33
N ASN A 103 9.49 6.66 17.10
CA ASN A 103 9.97 7.48 15.99
C ASN A 103 9.42 8.91 16.02
N GLY A 104 8.25 9.17 16.63
CA GLY A 104 7.75 10.50 16.92
C GLY A 104 7.36 11.38 15.72
N TYR A 105 7.16 10.82 14.52
CA TYR A 105 6.82 11.56 13.32
C TYR A 105 5.52 12.36 13.46
N ARG A 106 5.50 13.57 12.90
CA ARG A 106 4.34 14.48 12.83
C ARG A 106 3.95 14.81 11.38
N GLU A 107 4.11 13.85 10.53
CA GLU A 107 3.79 13.86 9.09
C GLU A 107 3.28 12.49 8.69
N ASP A 108 2.73 12.35 7.48
CA ASP A 108 2.27 11.05 6.97
C ASP A 108 3.43 10.06 6.90
N ILE A 109 3.19 8.84 7.35
CA ILE A 109 4.19 7.78 7.43
C ILE A 109 3.76 6.52 6.72
N TYR A 110 4.74 5.71 6.37
CA TYR A 110 4.57 4.35 5.89
C TYR A 110 5.22 3.36 6.85
N VAL A 111 4.46 2.39 7.30
CA VAL A 111 4.94 1.29 8.15
C VAL A 111 5.09 0.06 7.28
N ARG A 112 6.27 -0.55 7.29
CA ARG A 112 6.61 -1.76 6.55
C ARG A 112 6.89 -2.92 7.52
N PRO A 113 5.88 -3.72 7.89
CA PRO A 113 6.12 -5.02 8.50
C PRO A 113 6.49 -6.03 7.43
N LEU A 114 7.45 -6.92 7.73
CA LEU A 114 7.90 -7.97 6.83
C LEU A 114 8.26 -9.22 7.62
N ALA A 115 7.63 -10.35 7.28
CA ALA A 115 7.92 -11.68 7.79
C ALA A 115 8.65 -12.49 6.71
N TYR A 116 9.70 -13.22 7.07
CA TYR A 116 10.60 -13.82 6.08
C TYR A 116 11.24 -15.11 6.54
N LYS A 117 11.65 -15.94 5.57
CA LYS A 117 12.53 -17.09 5.81
C LYS A 117 13.93 -16.57 6.12
N SER A 118 14.36 -16.70 7.40
CA SER A 118 15.56 -16.07 7.93
C SER A 118 16.82 -16.95 7.88
N SER A 119 16.68 -18.24 7.64
CA SER A 119 17.81 -19.17 7.57
C SER A 119 18.88 -18.69 6.60
N GLN A 120 20.15 -18.80 7.02
CA GLN A 120 21.34 -18.45 6.23
C GLN A 120 21.80 -19.68 5.41
N ILE A 121 21.02 -20.02 4.36
CA ILE A 121 21.24 -21.26 3.59
C ILE A 121 20.82 -21.10 2.13
N VAL A 122 21.53 -21.78 1.23
CA VAL A 122 21.17 -21.92 -0.18
C VAL A 122 20.31 -23.17 -0.37
N GLY A 123 19.24 -23.08 -1.17
CA GLY A 123 18.40 -24.21 -1.54
C GLY A 123 16.91 -23.83 -1.64
N VAL A 124 16.27 -24.15 -2.76
CA VAL A 124 14.88 -23.78 -3.10
C VAL A 124 13.91 -24.67 -2.32
N ARG A 125 13.38 -24.15 -1.19
CA ARG A 125 12.38 -24.83 -0.35
C ARG A 125 11.69 -23.86 0.60
N LEU A 126 10.58 -24.28 1.23
CA LEU A 126 9.87 -23.54 2.28
C LEU A 126 9.84 -24.30 3.62
N HIS A 127 10.20 -25.59 3.63
CA HIS A 127 10.23 -26.44 4.83
C HIS A 127 11.61 -26.45 5.47
N ASN A 128 11.67 -26.72 6.78
CA ASN A 128 12.91 -26.79 7.57
C ASN A 128 13.79 -25.53 7.44
N LEU A 129 13.14 -24.37 7.52
CA LEU A 129 13.75 -23.05 7.55
C LEU A 129 13.25 -22.29 8.76
N GLU A 130 14.11 -21.45 9.32
CA GLU A 130 13.76 -20.50 10.36
C GLU A 130 12.97 -19.33 9.79
N ASP A 131 12.17 -18.71 10.64
CA ASP A 131 11.34 -17.56 10.32
C ASP A 131 11.68 -16.40 11.26
N ASP A 132 11.66 -15.18 10.73
CA ASP A 132 11.81 -13.96 11.52
C ASP A 132 10.91 -12.85 10.98
N PHE A 133 10.90 -11.71 11.69
CA PHE A 133 10.00 -10.61 11.43
C PHE A 133 10.64 -9.29 11.80
N PHE A 134 10.42 -8.27 10.97
CA PHE A 134 10.80 -6.89 11.30
C PHE A 134 9.74 -5.87 10.91
N ILE A 135 9.80 -4.70 11.53
CA ILE A 135 9.01 -3.51 11.15
C ILE A 135 9.93 -2.30 11.11
N PHE A 136 9.81 -1.50 10.06
CA PHE A 136 10.35 -0.14 10.05
C PHE A 136 9.28 0.89 9.68
N VAL A 137 9.55 2.15 10.00
CA VAL A 137 8.68 3.29 9.73
C VAL A 137 9.49 4.36 9.01
N THR A 138 8.91 4.98 7.99
CA THR A 138 9.53 6.08 7.25
C THR A 138 8.50 7.15 6.93
N PRO A 139 8.87 8.44 6.85
CA PRO A 139 8.03 9.46 6.24
C PRO A 139 7.62 9.05 4.82
N PHE A 140 6.40 9.38 4.43
CA PHE A 140 5.90 8.99 3.11
C PHE A 140 4.85 9.99 2.62
N GLY A 141 5.26 10.80 1.65
CA GLY A 141 4.42 11.78 0.99
C GLY A 141 3.41 11.21 -0.02
N PRO A 142 2.82 12.06 -0.86
CA PRO A 142 1.97 11.63 -1.98
C PRO A 142 2.74 10.72 -2.94
N TYR A 143 2.09 9.65 -3.42
CA TYR A 143 2.69 8.69 -4.35
C TYR A 143 2.36 9.01 -5.81
N LEU A 144 1.10 9.42 -6.07
CA LEU A 144 0.60 9.88 -7.36
C LEU A 144 -0.14 11.21 -7.17
N ASP A 145 -0.26 12.00 -8.24
CA ASP A 145 -0.98 13.29 -8.20
C ASP A 145 -2.49 13.04 -8.30
N ALA A 146 -3.16 12.93 -7.15
CA ALA A 146 -4.60 12.70 -7.10
C ALA A 146 -5.44 13.90 -7.58
N GLU A 147 -4.87 15.10 -7.66
CA GLU A 147 -5.59 16.28 -8.15
C GLU A 147 -5.64 16.33 -9.67
N LYS A 148 -4.53 15.99 -10.33
CA LYS A 148 -4.46 15.95 -11.80
C LYS A 148 -4.99 14.64 -12.36
N GLY A 149 -4.91 13.54 -11.60
CA GLY A 149 -5.17 12.19 -12.06
C GLY A 149 -3.97 11.59 -12.82
N ALA A 150 -3.89 10.28 -12.82
CA ALA A 150 -2.81 9.51 -13.43
C ALA A 150 -3.12 9.15 -14.89
N LYS A 151 -2.09 9.05 -15.70
CA LYS A 151 -2.10 8.44 -17.04
C LYS A 151 -1.55 7.03 -16.92
N CYS A 152 -2.29 6.05 -17.39
CA CYS A 152 -1.95 4.64 -17.25
C CYS A 152 -1.75 3.97 -18.61
N GLY A 153 -0.76 3.08 -18.69
CA GLY A 153 -0.53 2.22 -19.85
C GLY A 153 -0.88 0.77 -19.52
N VAL A 154 -1.55 0.07 -20.44
CA VAL A 154 -1.74 -1.38 -20.30
C VAL A 154 -0.42 -2.07 -20.62
N SER A 155 0.20 -2.69 -19.61
CA SER A 155 1.50 -3.33 -19.71
C SER A 155 1.48 -4.59 -20.58
N SER A 156 2.59 -4.88 -21.23
CA SER A 156 2.83 -6.17 -21.89
C SER A 156 3.05 -7.28 -20.87
N TRP A 157 3.49 -6.96 -19.65
CA TRP A 157 3.67 -7.91 -18.56
C TRP A 157 2.31 -8.32 -17.96
N ARG A 158 2.03 -9.62 -17.98
CA ARG A 158 0.81 -10.18 -17.38
C ARG A 158 0.97 -10.32 -15.88
N ARG A 159 -0.14 -10.18 -15.14
CA ARG A 159 -0.16 -10.50 -13.72
C ARG A 159 0.11 -11.98 -13.51
N VAL A 160 0.89 -12.33 -12.47
CA VAL A 160 1.17 -13.73 -12.16
C VAL A 160 -0.10 -14.47 -11.74
N ASP A 161 -0.18 -15.74 -12.17
CA ASP A 161 -1.30 -16.60 -11.80
C ASP A 161 -1.14 -17.21 -10.41
N ASP A 162 -2.27 -17.61 -9.81
CA ASP A 162 -2.33 -18.22 -8.47
C ASP A 162 -1.50 -19.52 -8.39
N THR A 163 -1.33 -20.22 -9.50
CA THR A 163 -0.50 -21.44 -9.61
C THR A 163 0.98 -21.16 -9.83
N SER A 164 1.36 -19.92 -10.13
CA SER A 164 2.77 -19.47 -10.25
C SER A 164 3.28 -18.89 -8.92
N ILE A 165 2.78 -17.73 -8.55
CA ILE A 165 2.99 -17.11 -7.23
C ILE A 165 1.63 -16.57 -6.77
N PRO A 166 1.03 -17.09 -5.68
CA PRO A 166 -0.33 -16.73 -5.29
C PRO A 166 -0.52 -15.23 -5.05
N PRO A 167 -1.29 -14.49 -5.87
CA PRO A 167 -1.50 -13.05 -5.73
C PRO A 167 -2.33 -12.69 -4.49
N ARG A 168 -3.01 -13.68 -3.89
CA ARG A 168 -3.73 -13.53 -2.61
C ARG A 168 -2.78 -13.27 -1.44
N GLY A 169 -1.50 -13.68 -1.56
CA GLY A 169 -0.43 -13.39 -0.62
C GLY A 169 0.36 -12.17 -1.05
N LYS A 170 0.63 -11.25 -0.13
CA LYS A 170 1.50 -10.10 -0.39
C LYS A 170 2.97 -10.53 -0.27
N VAL A 171 3.44 -11.31 -1.26
CA VAL A 171 4.76 -11.96 -1.31
C VAL A 171 5.78 -11.04 -1.96
N THR A 172 6.99 -10.92 -1.39
CA THR A 172 8.04 -10.03 -1.93
C THR A 172 8.47 -10.41 -3.34
N GLY A 173 8.60 -11.70 -3.64
CA GLY A 173 9.03 -12.19 -4.96
C GLY A 173 8.10 -11.79 -6.10
N ILE A 174 6.80 -11.58 -5.85
CA ILE A 174 5.84 -11.15 -6.87
C ILE A 174 6.11 -9.72 -7.37
N TYR A 175 6.79 -8.90 -6.57
CA TYR A 175 7.03 -7.48 -6.89
C TYR A 175 8.06 -7.26 -7.99
N VAL A 176 8.81 -8.28 -8.38
CA VAL A 176 9.61 -8.23 -9.62
C VAL A 176 8.69 -8.05 -10.83
N ASN A 177 7.58 -8.78 -10.91
CA ASN A 177 6.57 -8.64 -11.95
C ASN A 177 5.95 -7.22 -11.96
N SER A 178 5.61 -6.69 -10.78
CA SER A 178 5.12 -5.32 -10.62
C SER A 178 6.14 -4.26 -11.07
N ALA A 179 7.42 -4.45 -10.72
CA ALA A 179 8.49 -3.51 -11.08
C ALA A 179 8.74 -3.48 -12.60
N LEU A 180 8.68 -4.64 -13.27
CA LEU A 180 8.80 -4.72 -14.74
C LEU A 180 7.67 -3.94 -15.41
N ALA A 181 6.43 -4.17 -15.01
CA ALA A 181 5.26 -3.45 -15.57
C ALA A 181 5.32 -1.94 -15.30
N LYS A 182 5.68 -1.53 -14.07
CA LYS A 182 5.80 -0.11 -13.70
C LYS A 182 6.91 0.58 -14.49
N THR A 183 8.05 -0.07 -14.68
CA THR A 183 9.19 0.49 -15.44
C THR A 183 8.81 0.65 -16.91
N GLU A 184 8.19 -0.38 -17.53
CA GLU A 184 7.67 -0.31 -18.89
C GLU A 184 6.71 0.87 -19.07
N ALA A 185 5.74 1.04 -18.18
CA ALA A 185 4.80 2.15 -18.23
C ALA A 185 5.52 3.51 -18.16
N HIS A 186 6.45 3.66 -17.21
CA HIS A 186 7.23 4.88 -17.05
C HIS A 186 8.07 5.23 -18.28
N GLU A 187 8.76 4.25 -18.87
CA GLU A 187 9.57 4.44 -20.09
C GLU A 187 8.71 4.81 -21.31
N ASN A 188 7.43 4.44 -21.31
CA ASN A 188 6.45 4.81 -22.34
C ASN A 188 5.65 6.07 -22.01
N GLY A 189 6.06 6.85 -20.99
CA GLY A 189 5.48 8.16 -20.66
C GLY A 189 4.18 8.10 -19.85
N PHE A 190 3.89 6.98 -19.19
CA PHE A 190 2.75 6.82 -18.28
C PHE A 190 3.17 6.94 -16.82
N ASP A 191 2.23 7.32 -15.97
CA ASP A 191 2.43 7.43 -14.52
C ASP A 191 2.32 6.07 -13.83
N GLU A 192 1.48 5.14 -14.36
CA GLU A 192 1.24 3.83 -13.77
C GLU A 192 0.90 2.77 -14.84
N ALA A 193 1.12 1.49 -14.49
CA ALA A 193 0.78 0.35 -15.32
C ALA A 193 -0.59 -0.25 -14.93
N ILE A 194 -1.36 -0.68 -15.93
CA ILE A 194 -2.49 -1.59 -15.76
C ILE A 194 -2.05 -2.97 -16.25
N MET A 195 -2.15 -3.98 -15.38
CA MET A 195 -1.77 -5.35 -15.71
C MET A 195 -3.02 -6.18 -16.04
N LEU A 196 -2.91 -7.01 -17.04
CA LEU A 196 -3.95 -7.96 -17.39
C LEU A 196 -3.62 -9.34 -16.81
N SER A 197 -4.65 -10.12 -16.50
CA SER A 197 -4.55 -11.54 -16.18
C SER A 197 -4.13 -12.37 -17.42
N HIS A 198 -3.86 -13.65 -17.22
CA HIS A 198 -3.40 -14.53 -18.30
C HIS A 198 -4.42 -14.61 -19.46
N ASP A 199 -5.70 -14.62 -19.17
CA ASP A 199 -6.80 -14.67 -20.14
C ASP A 199 -7.13 -13.31 -20.79
N GLY A 200 -6.42 -12.23 -20.42
CA GLY A 200 -6.55 -10.93 -21.05
C GLY A 200 -7.50 -9.95 -20.38
N HIS A 201 -8.17 -10.34 -19.28
CA HIS A 201 -8.99 -9.43 -18.50
C HIS A 201 -8.12 -8.51 -17.63
N VAL A 202 -8.64 -7.35 -17.27
CA VAL A 202 -7.99 -6.41 -16.34
C VAL A 202 -7.85 -7.08 -14.98
N SER A 203 -6.62 -7.04 -14.43
CA SER A 203 -6.33 -7.53 -13.08
C SER A 203 -6.22 -6.36 -12.10
N GLU A 204 -5.10 -5.73 -12.02
CA GLU A 204 -4.83 -4.62 -11.10
C GLU A 204 -3.71 -3.72 -11.65
N GLY A 205 -3.36 -2.64 -10.95
CA GLY A 205 -2.15 -1.86 -11.23
C GLY A 205 -0.88 -2.59 -10.81
N SER A 206 0.28 -1.93 -10.91
CA SER A 206 1.54 -2.53 -10.46
C SER A 206 1.56 -2.77 -8.94
N GLY A 207 0.85 -1.97 -8.17
CA GLY A 207 0.73 -2.08 -6.70
C GLY A 207 -0.64 -1.66 -6.16
N GLU A 208 -1.63 -1.43 -6.99
CA GLU A 208 -2.96 -0.88 -6.71
C GLU A 208 -4.07 -1.76 -7.32
N ASN A 209 -5.24 -1.82 -6.66
CA ASN A 209 -6.44 -2.32 -7.32
C ASN A 209 -7.04 -1.24 -8.22
N ILE A 210 -7.82 -1.64 -9.22
CA ILE A 210 -8.47 -0.75 -10.19
C ILE A 210 -9.99 -0.82 -10.10
N PHE A 211 -10.64 0.30 -10.36
CA PHE A 211 -12.08 0.46 -10.46
C PHE A 211 -12.42 1.27 -11.69
N ILE A 212 -13.55 0.95 -12.31
CA ILE A 212 -14.20 1.79 -13.31
C ILE A 212 -15.61 2.13 -12.88
N ILE A 213 -16.15 3.24 -13.36
CA ILE A 213 -17.56 3.61 -13.26
C ILE A 213 -18.17 3.35 -14.63
N MET A 214 -19.24 2.56 -14.64
CA MET A 214 -20.04 2.29 -15.83
C MET A 214 -21.53 2.28 -15.44
N ASP A 215 -22.35 2.98 -16.17
CA ASP A 215 -23.81 3.07 -15.93
C ASP A 215 -24.14 3.42 -14.46
N GLY A 216 -23.36 4.32 -13.87
CA GLY A 216 -23.52 4.75 -12.48
C GLY A 216 -23.14 3.71 -11.40
N LYS A 217 -22.58 2.56 -11.78
CA LYS A 217 -22.12 1.50 -10.88
C LYS A 217 -20.61 1.50 -10.75
N LEU A 218 -20.15 1.11 -9.60
CA LEU A 218 -18.73 0.85 -9.35
C LEU A 218 -18.41 -0.58 -9.79
N VAL A 219 -17.46 -0.77 -10.70
CA VAL A 219 -17.05 -2.07 -11.20
C VAL A 219 -15.57 -2.28 -10.88
N THR A 220 -15.18 -3.46 -10.42
CA THR A 220 -13.79 -3.79 -10.09
C THR A 220 -13.53 -5.26 -10.39
N PRO A 221 -12.30 -5.64 -10.78
CA PRO A 221 -11.95 -7.04 -11.01
C PRO A 221 -12.27 -7.92 -9.81
N ALA A 222 -12.80 -9.11 -10.09
CA ALA A 222 -13.11 -10.11 -9.08
C ALA A 222 -11.82 -10.75 -8.52
N SER A 223 -11.93 -11.42 -7.39
CA SER A 223 -10.76 -12.06 -6.77
C SER A 223 -10.17 -13.24 -7.57
N CYS A 224 -10.89 -13.75 -8.59
CA CYS A 224 -10.38 -14.73 -9.55
C CYS A 224 -9.50 -14.12 -10.66
N ASP A 225 -9.52 -12.81 -10.83
CA ASP A 225 -8.70 -12.10 -11.82
C ASP A 225 -7.27 -11.82 -11.31
N ASN A 226 -6.75 -12.67 -10.44
CA ASN A 226 -5.38 -12.63 -9.90
C ASN A 226 -5.02 -11.35 -9.14
N ILE A 227 -5.99 -10.72 -8.49
CA ILE A 227 -5.78 -9.51 -7.68
C ILE A 227 -5.37 -9.83 -6.24
N LEU A 228 -4.67 -8.90 -5.61
CA LEU A 228 -4.59 -8.82 -4.16
C LEU A 228 -5.90 -8.21 -3.63
N LYS A 229 -6.52 -8.85 -2.62
CA LYS A 229 -7.67 -8.23 -1.91
C LYS A 229 -7.20 -7.02 -1.09
N GLY A 230 -7.25 -5.85 -1.71
CA GLY A 230 -6.77 -4.60 -1.12
C GLY A 230 -7.62 -4.13 0.04
N ILE A 231 -7.00 -3.64 1.12
CA ILE A 231 -7.71 -3.05 2.27
C ILE A 231 -8.31 -1.70 1.88
N THR A 232 -7.61 -0.91 1.08
CA THR A 232 -8.16 0.32 0.49
C THR A 232 -9.32 0.01 -0.44
N ARG A 233 -9.20 -1.04 -1.29
CA ARG A 233 -10.28 -1.51 -2.15
C ARG A 233 -11.55 -1.83 -1.34
N ASP A 234 -11.44 -2.64 -0.30
CA ASP A 234 -12.57 -2.99 0.58
C ASP A 234 -13.17 -1.77 1.28
N SER A 235 -12.34 -0.82 1.68
CA SER A 235 -12.79 0.44 2.29
C SER A 235 -13.60 1.28 1.30
N VAL A 236 -13.13 1.41 0.06
CA VAL A 236 -13.81 2.19 -0.99
C VAL A 236 -15.15 1.55 -1.36
N ILE A 237 -15.23 0.22 -1.47
CA ILE A 237 -16.49 -0.50 -1.70
C ILE A 237 -17.51 -0.18 -0.60
N LYS A 238 -17.09 -0.23 0.67
CA LYS A 238 -17.94 0.10 1.82
C LYS A 238 -18.37 1.56 1.84
N LEU A 239 -17.45 2.48 1.53
CA LEU A 239 -17.75 3.91 1.48
C LEU A 239 -18.71 4.26 0.33
N ALA A 240 -18.50 3.70 -0.86
CA ALA A 240 -19.40 3.87 -2.00
C ALA A 240 -20.83 3.44 -1.66
N LYS A 241 -20.99 2.28 -1.04
CA LYS A 241 -22.30 1.77 -0.63
C LYS A 241 -22.94 2.60 0.47
N ASN A 242 -22.21 2.88 1.56
CA ASN A 242 -22.76 3.45 2.78
C ASN A 242 -22.99 4.96 2.72
N GLU A 243 -22.19 5.68 1.92
CA GLU A 243 -22.20 7.15 1.87
C GLU A 243 -22.74 7.69 0.56
N LEU A 244 -22.58 6.96 -0.54
CA LEU A 244 -23.03 7.41 -1.85
C LEU A 244 -24.20 6.58 -2.39
N GLY A 245 -24.56 5.46 -1.76
CA GLY A 245 -25.61 4.56 -2.23
C GLY A 245 -25.26 3.83 -3.53
N ILE A 246 -23.96 3.77 -3.89
CA ILE A 246 -23.48 3.15 -5.12
C ILE A 246 -23.12 1.70 -4.86
N ASP A 247 -23.75 0.79 -5.60
CA ASP A 247 -23.42 -0.63 -5.55
C ASP A 247 -22.13 -0.93 -6.32
N THR A 248 -21.37 -1.89 -5.81
CA THR A 248 -20.15 -2.39 -6.48
C THR A 248 -20.42 -3.74 -7.11
N VAL A 249 -20.03 -3.89 -8.37
CA VAL A 249 -20.05 -5.15 -9.10
C VAL A 249 -18.61 -5.69 -9.19
N GLU A 250 -18.37 -6.84 -8.58
CA GLU A 250 -17.09 -7.56 -8.68
C GLU A 250 -17.21 -8.55 -9.82
N ARG A 251 -16.58 -8.26 -10.96
CA ARG A 251 -16.54 -9.11 -12.16
C ARG A 251 -15.27 -8.90 -12.95
N SER A 252 -14.97 -9.79 -13.89
CA SER A 252 -13.93 -9.55 -14.89
C SER A 252 -14.26 -8.33 -15.73
N ILE A 253 -13.26 -7.59 -16.11
CA ILE A 253 -13.31 -6.37 -16.92
C ILE A 253 -12.49 -6.60 -18.17
N ASP A 254 -13.11 -6.43 -19.34
CA ASP A 254 -12.39 -6.47 -20.60
C ASP A 254 -11.49 -5.24 -20.76
N ARG A 255 -10.33 -5.40 -21.42
CA ARG A 255 -9.44 -4.27 -21.68
C ARG A 255 -10.15 -3.10 -22.36
N SER A 256 -11.04 -3.37 -23.29
CA SER A 256 -11.76 -2.33 -24.04
C SER A 256 -12.75 -1.52 -23.18
N GLU A 257 -13.21 -2.07 -22.06
CA GLU A 257 -14.06 -1.34 -21.12
C GLU A 257 -13.32 -0.16 -20.46
N LEU A 258 -12.00 -0.24 -20.33
CA LEU A 258 -11.18 0.88 -19.85
C LEU A 258 -11.28 2.13 -20.75
N TYR A 259 -11.56 1.93 -22.06
CA TYR A 259 -11.63 3.02 -23.05
C TYR A 259 -13.01 3.68 -23.16
N ILE A 260 -14.02 3.02 -22.61
CA ILE A 260 -15.42 3.50 -22.67
C ILE A 260 -16.01 3.76 -21.29
N ALA A 261 -15.22 3.56 -20.22
CA ALA A 261 -15.64 3.83 -18.86
C ALA A 261 -15.92 5.33 -18.65
N ASP A 262 -16.96 5.65 -17.86
CA ASP A 262 -17.28 7.03 -17.48
C ASP A 262 -16.19 7.64 -16.60
N GLU A 263 -15.67 6.84 -15.62
CA GLU A 263 -14.58 7.21 -14.75
C GLU A 263 -13.70 5.99 -14.47
N CYS A 264 -12.43 6.21 -14.12
CA CYS A 264 -11.51 5.18 -13.66
C CYS A 264 -10.67 5.70 -12.49
N PHE A 265 -10.34 4.82 -11.55
CA PHE A 265 -9.40 5.15 -10.47
C PHE A 265 -8.72 3.90 -9.91
N MET A 266 -7.59 4.10 -9.27
CA MET A 266 -6.83 3.08 -8.57
C MET A 266 -6.90 3.26 -7.06
N THR A 267 -6.71 2.16 -6.32
CA THR A 267 -6.72 2.17 -4.85
C THR A 267 -5.59 1.36 -4.27
N GLY A 268 -4.88 1.93 -3.32
CA GLY A 268 -3.78 1.25 -2.61
C GLY A 268 -3.35 2.02 -1.36
N THR A 269 -2.59 1.39 -0.50
CA THR A 269 -2.07 2.05 0.71
C THR A 269 -1.15 3.22 0.35
N ALA A 270 -0.31 3.09 -0.67
CA ALA A 270 0.56 4.16 -1.14
C ALA A 270 -0.22 5.21 -1.95
N ALA A 271 -1.05 4.76 -2.88
CA ALA A 271 -1.80 5.60 -3.80
C ALA A 271 -3.08 6.22 -3.19
N ASN A 272 -3.57 5.71 -2.05
CA ASN A 272 -4.90 6.05 -1.52
C ASN A 272 -6.01 5.77 -2.55
N VAL A 273 -6.77 6.77 -2.96
CA VAL A 273 -7.66 6.77 -4.13
C VAL A 273 -7.03 7.71 -5.15
N THR A 274 -6.62 7.17 -6.30
CA THR A 274 -5.96 7.95 -7.36
C THR A 274 -6.79 7.89 -8.63
N PRO A 275 -7.34 9.01 -9.09
CA PRO A 275 -8.06 9.06 -10.36
C PRO A 275 -7.16 8.65 -11.53
N VAL A 276 -7.73 7.96 -12.53
CA VAL A 276 -7.10 7.66 -13.82
C VAL A 276 -7.85 8.44 -14.89
N VAL A 277 -7.15 9.35 -15.55
CA VAL A 277 -7.77 10.27 -16.54
C VAL A 277 -7.44 9.89 -17.97
N GLU A 278 -6.47 9.00 -18.18
CA GLU A 278 -6.03 8.53 -19.50
C GLU A 278 -5.58 7.07 -19.42
N VAL A 279 -5.97 6.25 -20.39
CA VAL A 279 -5.48 4.88 -20.56
C VAL A 279 -5.04 4.69 -22.01
N ASP A 280 -3.80 4.22 -22.24
CA ASP A 280 -3.23 3.97 -23.57
C ASP A 280 -3.43 5.17 -24.51
N HIS A 281 -3.14 6.39 -24.04
CA HIS A 281 -3.32 7.67 -24.76
C HIS A 281 -4.76 7.98 -25.16
N ARG A 282 -5.76 7.35 -24.50
CA ARG A 282 -7.19 7.65 -24.68
C ARG A 282 -7.73 8.28 -23.39
N PRO A 283 -8.47 9.37 -23.47
CA PRO A 283 -9.10 9.95 -22.28
C PRO A 283 -10.12 8.95 -21.70
N VAL A 284 -10.18 8.86 -20.37
CA VAL A 284 -11.26 8.19 -19.65
C VAL A 284 -12.35 9.23 -19.42
N GLY A 285 -13.58 8.94 -19.86
CA GLY A 285 -14.67 9.92 -19.84
C GLY A 285 -14.27 11.22 -20.55
N GLU A 286 -14.25 12.33 -19.82
CA GLU A 286 -13.83 13.65 -20.35
C GLU A 286 -12.31 13.92 -20.24
N GLY A 287 -11.51 12.94 -19.83
CA GLY A 287 -10.07 13.12 -19.57
C GLY A 287 -9.77 13.93 -18.30
N LYS A 288 -10.69 13.92 -17.34
CA LYS A 288 -10.62 14.64 -16.07
C LYS A 288 -11.07 13.74 -14.92
N VAL A 289 -10.80 14.19 -13.70
CA VAL A 289 -11.29 13.51 -12.49
C VAL A 289 -12.81 13.55 -12.46
N GLY A 290 -13.44 12.40 -12.53
CA GLY A 290 -14.88 12.28 -12.54
C GLY A 290 -15.53 12.55 -11.18
N PRO A 291 -16.81 12.90 -11.14
CA PRO A 291 -17.49 13.37 -9.93
C PRO A 291 -17.66 12.29 -8.86
N ILE A 292 -17.82 11.02 -9.21
CA ILE A 292 -17.92 9.92 -8.24
C ILE A 292 -16.54 9.64 -7.63
N THR A 293 -15.52 9.58 -8.47
CA THR A 293 -14.11 9.42 -8.03
C THR A 293 -13.70 10.55 -7.09
N ARG A 294 -14.03 11.81 -7.40
CA ARG A 294 -13.74 12.96 -6.52
C ARG A 294 -14.40 12.79 -5.15
N LYS A 295 -15.66 12.46 -5.10
CA LYS A 295 -16.38 12.25 -3.83
C LYS A 295 -15.75 11.12 -3.00
N LEU A 296 -15.37 10.01 -3.64
CA LEU A 296 -14.72 8.88 -2.96
C LEU A 296 -13.33 9.25 -2.43
N LEU A 297 -12.55 10.02 -3.21
CA LEU A 297 -11.25 10.52 -2.81
C LEU A 297 -11.35 11.41 -1.56
N ASP A 298 -12.22 12.41 -1.58
CA ASP A 298 -12.41 13.36 -0.48
C ASP A 298 -12.90 12.62 0.78
N LEU A 299 -13.89 11.75 0.63
CA LEU A 299 -14.43 10.93 1.71
C LEU A 299 -13.36 10.02 2.32
N TYR A 300 -12.59 9.32 1.49
CA TYR A 300 -11.52 8.45 1.95
C TYR A 300 -10.44 9.24 2.69
N SER A 301 -10.05 10.41 2.15
CA SER A 301 -9.08 11.30 2.80
C SER A 301 -9.52 11.75 4.19
N ASP A 302 -10.80 12.08 4.38
CA ASP A 302 -11.34 12.45 5.68
C ASP A 302 -11.42 11.26 6.64
N VAL A 303 -11.75 10.08 6.15
CA VAL A 303 -11.81 8.85 6.96
C VAL A 303 -10.43 8.49 7.48
N VAL A 304 -9.40 8.41 6.63
CA VAL A 304 -8.06 7.97 7.06
C VAL A 304 -7.38 8.94 8.02
N ARG A 305 -7.80 10.21 8.02
CA ARG A 305 -7.31 11.25 8.95
C ARG A 305 -8.13 11.37 10.24
N GLY A 306 -9.10 10.45 10.46
CA GLY A 306 -9.96 10.45 11.65
C GLY A 306 -10.94 11.63 11.73
N LYS A 307 -11.21 12.33 10.63
CA LYS A 307 -12.19 13.43 10.58
C LYS A 307 -13.63 12.93 10.52
N ASN A 308 -13.86 11.74 9.96
CA ASN A 308 -15.17 11.12 9.89
C ASN A 308 -15.39 10.18 11.07
N ARG A 309 -16.21 10.59 12.04
CA ARG A 309 -16.43 9.85 13.28
C ARG A 309 -17.12 8.50 13.09
N LYS A 310 -17.88 8.30 12.02
CA LYS A 310 -18.58 7.05 11.70
C LYS A 310 -17.59 5.90 11.46
N TYR A 311 -16.37 6.20 11.01
CA TYR A 311 -15.34 5.21 10.64
C TYR A 311 -14.11 5.26 11.57
N MET A 312 -14.26 5.81 12.78
CA MET A 312 -13.13 5.88 13.74
C MET A 312 -12.59 4.50 14.14
N GLU A 313 -13.39 3.46 14.06
CA GLU A 313 -12.97 2.07 14.29
C GLU A 313 -11.88 1.60 13.30
N TRP A 314 -11.79 2.23 12.11
CA TRP A 314 -10.75 1.96 11.12
C TRP A 314 -9.44 2.68 11.43
N CYS A 315 -9.42 3.59 12.40
CA CYS A 315 -8.33 4.51 12.69
C CYS A 315 -7.73 4.22 14.07
N THR A 316 -6.63 3.45 14.11
CA THR A 316 -5.92 3.19 15.36
C THR A 316 -5.05 4.41 15.73
N PRO A 317 -5.33 5.12 16.86
CA PRO A 317 -4.53 6.25 17.28
C PRO A 317 -3.18 5.78 17.83
N ALA A 318 -2.08 6.37 17.35
CA ALA A 318 -0.74 5.98 17.79
C ALA A 318 -0.25 6.82 18.98
N TYR A 319 -0.59 8.11 19.07
CA TYR A 319 -0.15 8.98 20.18
C TYR A 319 -1.21 9.05 21.28
N ARG A 320 -0.78 9.44 22.50
CA ARG A 320 -1.73 9.65 23.59
C ARG A 320 -2.57 10.91 23.32
N SER A 321 -3.87 10.82 23.53
CA SER A 321 -4.74 12.00 23.51
C SER A 321 -4.32 12.98 24.59
N LYS A 322 -4.23 14.28 24.26
CA LYS A 322 -4.02 15.35 25.26
C LYS A 322 -5.24 15.60 26.15
N LYS A 323 -6.35 14.89 25.96
CA LYS A 323 -7.54 14.96 26.82
C LYS A 323 -7.42 13.91 27.93
N GLY A 324 -6.82 14.28 29.03
CA GLY A 324 -6.69 13.45 30.23
C GLY A 324 -5.40 13.66 31.02
N ALA A 325 -4.89 14.88 31.06
CA ALA A 325 -3.93 15.32 32.07
C ALA A 325 -4.50 16.52 32.79
#